data_7d5ae2730255acbd4ed27a32886eaa5f
#
_entry.id   7d5ae2730255acbd4ed27a32886eaa5f
#
_cell.length_a   1.000
_cell.length_b   1.000
_cell.length_c   1.000
_cell.angle_alpha   90.00
_cell.angle_beta   90.00
_cell.angle_gamma   90.00
#
_symmetry.space_group_name_H-M   'P 1'
#
loop_
_entity.id
_entity.type
_entity.pdbx_description
1 polymer ?
#
loop_
_entity_poly.entity_id
_entity_poly.type
_entity_poly.pdbx_seq_one_letter_code
_entity_poly.pdbx_strand_id
1 'polypeptide(L)'
;TGNVSTSDRQSREQQGATKFSIDFFKTVMEENAKSGGEKNVVVSPFSLYEVLSMVANGAAGGTREKMAELLGVKPDQLEKLNEHNKANLALLNQNKSVELAVANAIYADNRSPFKKSFTNLCHDYYQAEVENLDFADEKVLVKINDWCKAKTRGKIAKILDKLSPLEKMVLLNSVYFKGKWDEPFEKNLNTKEPFNTISGASKTVTMMHREDNMPYLKGK
;
A
#
# COMPACT_ATOMS: atom_id res chain seq x y z
N THR A 1 -6.57 40.45 4.46
CA THR A 1 -7.65 39.59 4.95
C THR A 1 -8.23 38.78 3.79
N GLY A 2 -7.54 37.74 3.38
CA GLY A 2 -8.01 36.82 2.36
C GLY A 2 -8.92 35.77 3.02
N ASN A 3 -10.17 35.69 2.54
CA ASN A 3 -11.08 34.60 2.87
C ASN A 3 -10.45 33.28 2.43
N VAL A 4 -10.05 32.45 3.40
CA VAL A 4 -9.72 31.04 3.17
C VAL A 4 -11.03 30.36 2.79
N SER A 5 -11.12 29.94 1.55
CA SER A 5 -12.26 29.23 0.96
C SER A 5 -12.54 27.96 1.74
N THR A 6 -13.82 27.65 1.93
CA THR A 6 -14.35 26.45 2.61
C THR A 6 -14.08 25.14 1.87
N SER A 7 -13.14 25.09 0.90
CA SER A 7 -12.73 23.91 0.14
C SER A 7 -11.73 22.99 0.86
N ASP A 8 -11.20 23.36 2.01
CA ASP A 8 -10.12 22.63 2.70
C ASP A 8 -10.58 21.67 3.81
N ARG A 9 -11.85 21.32 3.87
CA ARG A 9 -12.28 20.18 4.73
C ARG A 9 -12.03 18.89 3.97
N GLN A 10 -11.00 18.16 4.40
CA GLN A 10 -10.78 16.78 3.94
C GLN A 10 -12.10 15.99 4.00
N SER A 11 -12.39 15.23 2.95
CA SER A 11 -13.55 14.35 2.96
C SER A 11 -13.43 13.31 4.08
N ARG A 12 -14.52 12.68 4.45
CA ARG A 12 -14.52 11.65 5.48
C ARG A 12 -13.62 10.46 5.08
N GLU A 13 -13.62 10.14 3.81
CA GLU A 13 -12.80 9.08 3.22
C GLU A 13 -11.31 9.42 3.34
N GLN A 14 -10.91 10.67 3.11
CA GLN A 14 -9.53 11.13 3.30
C GLN A 14 -9.11 11.11 4.77
N GLN A 15 -10.00 11.50 5.68
CA GLN A 15 -9.73 11.43 7.13
C GLN A 15 -9.57 9.99 7.60
N GLY A 16 -10.41 9.07 7.11
CA GLY A 16 -10.32 7.63 7.38
C GLY A 16 -9.00 7.04 6.89
N ALA A 17 -8.62 7.32 5.64
CA ALA A 17 -7.37 6.86 5.06
C ALA A 17 -6.13 7.42 5.79
N THR A 18 -6.18 8.69 6.20
CA THR A 18 -5.08 9.32 6.97
C THR A 18 -4.93 8.66 8.34
N LYS A 19 -6.04 8.50 9.08
CA LYS A 19 -6.04 7.83 10.38
C LYS A 19 -5.51 6.40 10.27
N PHE A 20 -6.03 5.62 9.33
CA PHE A 20 -5.58 4.27 9.04
C PHE A 20 -4.07 4.22 8.78
N SER A 21 -3.56 5.14 7.97
CA SER A 21 -2.15 5.19 7.59
C SER A 21 -1.24 5.42 8.80
N ILE A 22 -1.64 6.33 9.69
CA ILE A 22 -0.89 6.63 10.91
C ILE A 22 -0.94 5.44 11.89
N ASP A 23 -2.12 4.85 12.10
CA ASP A 23 -2.28 3.73 13.02
C ASP A 23 -1.54 2.49 12.52
N PHE A 24 -1.61 2.20 11.22
CA PHE A 24 -0.84 1.11 10.61
C PHE A 24 0.67 1.31 10.76
N PHE A 25 1.18 2.51 10.46
CA PHE A 25 2.61 2.80 10.63
C PHE A 25 3.05 2.63 12.09
N LYS A 26 2.27 3.13 13.04
CA LYS A 26 2.55 2.96 14.48
C LYS A 26 2.62 1.47 14.86
N THR A 27 1.65 0.68 14.43
CA THR A 27 1.61 -0.77 14.71
C THR A 27 2.86 -1.46 14.16
N VAL A 28 3.26 -1.15 12.93
CA VAL A 28 4.47 -1.73 12.33
C VAL A 28 5.73 -1.32 13.08
N MET A 29 5.82 -0.06 13.53
CA MET A 29 6.95 0.42 14.32
C MET A 29 7.03 -0.24 15.70
N GLU A 30 5.89 -0.45 16.37
CA GLU A 30 5.82 -1.17 17.64
C GLU A 30 6.26 -2.63 17.49
N GLU A 31 5.82 -3.33 16.44
CA GLU A 31 6.25 -4.71 16.17
C GLU A 31 7.74 -4.79 15.82
N ASN A 32 8.26 -3.83 15.03
CA ASN A 32 9.69 -3.76 14.74
C ASN A 32 10.51 -3.53 16.03
N ALA A 33 10.05 -2.66 16.93
CA ALA A 33 10.71 -2.41 18.22
C ALA A 33 10.73 -3.68 19.10
N LYS A 34 9.62 -4.43 19.18
CA LYS A 34 9.55 -5.72 19.90
C LYS A 34 10.50 -6.77 19.32
N SER A 35 10.77 -6.70 18.01
CA SER A 35 11.70 -7.60 17.31
C SER A 35 13.16 -7.16 17.35
N GLY A 36 13.53 -6.18 18.20
CA GLY A 36 14.89 -5.66 18.37
C GLY A 36 15.16 -4.32 17.69
N GLY A 37 14.21 -3.77 16.91
CA GLY A 37 14.26 -2.38 16.39
C GLY A 37 15.35 -2.07 15.35
N GLU A 38 16.09 -3.06 14.85
CA GLU A 38 17.28 -2.85 14.01
C GLU A 38 17.01 -2.86 12.48
N LYS A 39 15.79 -3.18 12.07
CA LYS A 39 15.45 -3.28 10.65
C LYS A 39 14.90 -1.97 10.09
N ASN A 40 15.33 -1.64 8.88
CA ASN A 40 14.67 -0.58 8.12
C ASN A 40 13.21 -0.96 7.84
N VAL A 41 12.31 -0.01 8.05
CA VAL A 41 10.86 -0.20 7.80
C VAL A 41 10.46 0.66 6.62
N VAL A 42 9.91 0.01 5.60
CA VAL A 42 9.27 0.66 4.46
C VAL A 42 7.89 0.05 4.28
N VAL A 43 6.87 0.86 4.36
CA VAL A 43 5.47 0.41 4.22
C VAL A 43 4.70 1.35 3.29
N SER A 44 3.68 0.83 2.66
CA SER A 44 2.71 1.61 1.89
C SER A 44 1.32 1.47 2.52
N PRO A 45 0.94 2.35 3.45
CA PRO A 45 -0.39 2.31 4.05
C PRO A 45 -1.51 2.46 3.02
N PHE A 46 -1.30 3.31 2.00
CA PHE A 46 -2.22 3.49 0.89
C PHE A 46 -2.57 2.15 0.23
N SER A 47 -1.58 1.36 -0.07
CA SER A 47 -1.74 0.08 -0.74
C SER A 47 -2.54 -0.93 0.08
N LEU A 48 -2.26 -1.01 1.38
CA LEU A 48 -3.02 -1.87 2.29
C LEU A 48 -4.47 -1.37 2.45
N TYR A 49 -4.67 -0.05 2.51
CA TYR A 49 -5.99 0.56 2.57
C TYR A 49 -6.86 0.19 1.35
N GLU A 50 -6.28 0.29 0.15
CA GLU A 50 -6.92 -0.12 -1.11
C GLU A 50 -7.37 -1.59 -1.08
N VAL A 51 -6.47 -2.48 -0.69
CA VAL A 51 -6.75 -3.91 -0.60
C VAL A 51 -7.85 -4.22 0.41
N LEU A 52 -7.80 -3.62 1.59
CA LEU A 52 -8.82 -3.82 2.62
C LEU A 52 -10.17 -3.23 2.19
N SER A 53 -10.16 -2.08 1.49
CA SER A 53 -11.37 -1.51 0.91
C SER A 53 -12.01 -2.45 -0.12
N MET A 54 -11.19 -3.08 -0.96
CA MET A 54 -11.65 -4.07 -1.93
C MET A 54 -12.30 -5.28 -1.22
N VAL A 55 -11.65 -5.85 -0.22
CA VAL A 55 -12.15 -7.01 0.55
C VAL A 55 -13.43 -6.67 1.31
N ALA A 56 -13.55 -5.44 1.85
CA ALA A 56 -14.75 -4.98 2.56
C ALA A 56 -16.02 -5.05 1.70
N ASN A 57 -15.90 -4.90 0.37
CA ASN A 57 -17.01 -5.05 -0.55
C ASN A 57 -17.49 -6.51 -0.69
N GLY A 58 -16.59 -7.48 -0.48
CA GLY A 58 -16.95 -8.91 -0.47
C GLY A 58 -17.45 -9.42 0.88
N ALA A 59 -17.29 -8.63 1.94
CA ALA A 59 -17.68 -9.01 3.29
C ALA A 59 -19.18 -8.77 3.56
N ALA A 60 -19.74 -9.50 4.52
CA ALA A 60 -21.12 -9.37 4.97
C ALA A 60 -21.21 -9.34 6.50
N GLY A 61 -22.36 -8.87 7.03
CA GLY A 61 -22.67 -8.84 8.47
C GLY A 61 -21.58 -8.13 9.28
N GLY A 62 -21.29 -8.62 10.47
CA GLY A 62 -20.34 -8.00 11.39
C GLY A 62 -18.91 -7.87 10.85
N THR A 63 -18.49 -8.72 9.91
CA THR A 63 -17.19 -8.57 9.23
C THR A 63 -17.16 -7.29 8.39
N ARG A 64 -18.21 -7.04 7.61
CA ARG A 64 -18.33 -5.82 6.79
C ARG A 64 -18.34 -4.56 7.68
N GLU A 65 -19.06 -4.62 8.81
CA GLU A 65 -19.13 -3.50 9.76
C GLU A 65 -17.75 -3.17 10.34
N LYS A 66 -17.02 -4.17 10.82
CA LYS A 66 -15.67 -3.99 11.38
C LYS A 66 -14.66 -3.53 10.34
N MET A 67 -14.75 -4.01 9.11
CA MET A 67 -13.87 -3.55 8.03
C MET A 67 -14.16 -2.09 7.66
N ALA A 68 -15.43 -1.71 7.56
CA ALA A 68 -15.81 -0.32 7.31
C ALA A 68 -15.33 0.61 8.44
N GLU A 69 -15.48 0.20 9.71
CA GLU A 69 -14.95 0.92 10.85
C GLU A 69 -13.44 1.12 10.77
N LEU A 70 -12.68 0.06 10.46
CA LEU A 70 -11.23 0.12 10.26
C LEU A 70 -10.83 1.12 9.17
N LEU A 71 -11.61 1.18 8.09
CA LEU A 71 -11.42 2.10 6.97
C LEU A 71 -11.92 3.53 7.26
N GLY A 72 -12.53 3.76 8.44
CA GLY A 72 -13.03 5.08 8.85
C GLY A 72 -14.30 5.52 8.14
N VAL A 73 -15.07 4.57 7.58
CA VAL A 73 -16.34 4.82 6.89
C VAL A 73 -17.46 3.99 7.49
N LYS A 74 -18.70 4.30 7.14
CA LYS A 74 -19.86 3.45 7.48
C LYS A 74 -20.05 2.37 6.39
N PRO A 75 -20.69 1.23 6.71
CA PRO A 75 -20.95 0.16 5.73
C PRO A 75 -21.74 0.60 4.48
N ASP A 76 -22.62 1.59 4.63
CA ASP A 76 -23.40 2.21 3.54
C ASP A 76 -22.60 3.21 2.69
N GLN A 77 -21.39 3.55 3.09
CA GLN A 77 -20.48 4.48 2.39
C GLN A 77 -19.41 3.78 1.56
N LEU A 78 -19.39 2.44 1.52
CA LEU A 78 -18.36 1.70 0.78
C LEU A 78 -18.35 2.01 -0.72
N GLU A 79 -19.51 2.26 -1.33
CA GLU A 79 -19.58 2.66 -2.74
C GLU A 79 -18.86 4.00 -2.98
N LYS A 80 -19.11 4.97 -2.11
CA LYS A 80 -18.43 6.27 -2.18
C LYS A 80 -16.94 6.15 -1.92
N LEU A 81 -16.52 5.23 -1.05
CA LEU A 81 -15.12 4.91 -0.84
C LEU A 81 -14.49 4.32 -2.10
N ASN A 82 -15.19 3.43 -2.82
CA ASN A 82 -14.72 2.86 -4.07
C ASN A 82 -14.47 3.94 -5.13
N GLU A 83 -15.40 4.91 -5.27
CA GLU A 83 -15.23 6.04 -6.20
C GLU A 83 -14.01 6.89 -5.83
N HIS A 84 -13.82 7.17 -4.52
CA HIS A 84 -12.66 7.90 -4.04
C HIS A 84 -11.34 7.19 -4.35
N ASN A 85 -11.28 5.88 -4.08
CA ASN A 85 -10.10 5.06 -4.35
C ASN A 85 -9.77 5.00 -5.84
N LYS A 86 -10.77 4.81 -6.68
CA LYS A 86 -10.63 4.85 -8.15
C LYS A 86 -10.04 6.18 -8.63
N ALA A 87 -10.55 7.30 -8.10
CA ALA A 87 -10.03 8.62 -8.44
C ALA A 87 -8.58 8.80 -8.01
N ASN A 88 -8.21 8.34 -6.80
CA ASN A 88 -6.84 8.39 -6.30
C ASN A 88 -5.88 7.56 -7.17
N LEU A 89 -6.25 6.34 -7.53
CA LEU A 89 -5.45 5.50 -8.43
C LEU A 89 -5.23 6.18 -9.80
N ALA A 90 -6.27 6.82 -10.34
CA ALA A 90 -6.15 7.56 -11.59
C ALA A 90 -5.18 8.74 -11.48
N LEU A 91 -5.23 9.52 -10.39
CA LEU A 91 -4.32 10.63 -10.13
C LEU A 91 -2.87 10.16 -9.99
N LEU A 92 -2.63 9.07 -9.27
CA LEU A 92 -1.30 8.51 -9.08
C LEU A 92 -0.69 8.04 -10.41
N ASN A 93 -1.49 7.44 -11.28
CA ASN A 93 -1.05 6.97 -12.60
C ASN A 93 -0.77 8.10 -13.61
N GLN A 94 -1.28 9.32 -13.36
CA GLN A 94 -1.01 10.48 -14.21
C GLN A 94 0.33 11.16 -13.91
N ASN A 95 0.93 10.91 -12.75
CA ASN A 95 2.19 11.54 -12.36
C ASN A 95 3.36 10.92 -13.13
N LYS A 96 3.92 11.67 -14.10
CA LYS A 96 5.06 11.22 -14.93
C LYS A 96 6.43 11.46 -14.31
N SER A 97 6.52 12.23 -13.23
CA SER A 97 7.79 12.52 -12.54
C SER A 97 8.24 11.39 -11.63
N VAL A 98 7.33 10.50 -11.24
CA VAL A 98 7.63 9.30 -10.47
C VAL A 98 7.07 8.07 -11.17
N GLU A 99 7.78 6.96 -11.07
CA GLU A 99 7.27 5.66 -11.48
C GLU A 99 6.60 5.03 -10.25
N LEU A 100 5.29 5.14 -10.17
CA LEU A 100 4.49 4.45 -9.16
C LEU A 100 3.59 3.43 -9.86
N ALA A 101 3.71 2.17 -9.45
CA ALA A 101 2.81 1.12 -9.89
C ALA A 101 2.21 0.44 -8.67
N VAL A 102 0.92 0.53 -8.53
CA VAL A 102 0.13 -0.22 -7.55
C VAL A 102 -0.63 -1.28 -8.30
N ALA A 103 -0.53 -2.51 -7.87
CA ALA A 103 -1.22 -3.63 -8.49
C ALA A 103 -1.88 -4.50 -7.43
N ASN A 104 -3.13 -4.89 -7.69
CA ASN A 104 -3.92 -5.73 -6.82
C ASN A 104 -4.28 -7.03 -7.54
N ALA A 105 -4.27 -8.15 -6.84
CA ALA A 105 -4.83 -9.38 -7.32
C ALA A 105 -5.56 -10.14 -6.20
N ILE A 106 -6.63 -10.83 -6.57
CA ILE A 106 -7.33 -11.75 -5.69
C ILE A 106 -7.54 -13.05 -6.45
N TYR A 107 -7.05 -14.14 -5.88
CA TYR A 107 -7.28 -15.47 -6.39
C TYR A 107 -8.15 -16.23 -5.40
N ALA A 108 -9.23 -16.86 -5.88
CA ALA A 108 -10.05 -17.76 -5.10
C ALA A 108 -9.81 -19.20 -5.54
N ASP A 109 -9.93 -20.12 -4.62
CA ASP A 109 -9.99 -21.54 -4.97
C ASP A 109 -11.26 -21.86 -5.75
N ASN A 110 -11.16 -22.68 -6.82
CA ASN A 110 -12.28 -23.07 -7.68
C ASN A 110 -13.45 -23.70 -6.92
N ARG A 111 -13.20 -24.28 -5.75
CA ARG A 111 -14.25 -24.84 -4.87
C ARG A 111 -15.06 -23.79 -4.13
N SER A 112 -14.59 -22.53 -4.14
CA SER A 112 -15.26 -21.40 -3.49
C SER A 112 -15.15 -20.13 -4.36
N PRO A 113 -15.72 -20.14 -5.58
CA PRO A 113 -15.51 -19.06 -6.54
C PRO A 113 -16.17 -17.76 -6.10
N PHE A 114 -15.58 -16.65 -6.51
CA PHE A 114 -16.17 -15.33 -6.29
C PHE A 114 -17.45 -15.12 -7.08
N LYS A 115 -18.37 -14.36 -6.51
CA LYS A 115 -19.55 -13.86 -7.23
C LYS A 115 -19.11 -12.89 -8.33
N LYS A 116 -19.74 -12.97 -9.50
CA LYS A 116 -19.43 -12.12 -10.64
C LYS A 116 -19.56 -10.62 -10.33
N SER A 117 -20.52 -10.23 -9.49
CA SER A 117 -20.68 -8.85 -9.04
C SER A 117 -19.45 -8.35 -8.28
N PHE A 118 -18.84 -9.17 -7.45
CA PHE A 118 -17.61 -8.83 -6.71
C PHE A 118 -16.41 -8.74 -7.64
N THR A 119 -16.24 -9.67 -8.58
CA THR A 119 -15.13 -9.62 -9.54
C THR A 119 -15.20 -8.38 -10.42
N ASN A 120 -16.40 -8.01 -10.90
CA ASN A 120 -16.60 -6.79 -11.67
C ASN A 120 -16.25 -5.54 -10.85
N LEU A 121 -16.70 -5.47 -9.60
CA LEU A 121 -16.38 -4.35 -8.70
C LEU A 121 -14.87 -4.20 -8.50
N CYS A 122 -14.16 -5.30 -8.22
CA CYS A 122 -12.71 -5.28 -8.06
C CYS A 122 -11.98 -4.79 -9.31
N HIS A 123 -12.45 -5.20 -10.49
CA HIS A 123 -11.91 -4.73 -11.76
C HIS A 123 -12.19 -3.23 -11.98
N ASP A 124 -13.45 -2.79 -11.81
CA ASP A 124 -13.90 -1.46 -12.20
C ASP A 124 -13.37 -0.34 -11.30
N TYR A 125 -13.19 -0.62 -10.00
CA TYR A 125 -12.76 0.37 -9.02
C TYR A 125 -11.28 0.25 -8.64
N TYR A 126 -10.72 -0.96 -8.65
CA TYR A 126 -9.37 -1.22 -8.12
C TYR A 126 -8.38 -1.72 -9.18
N GLN A 127 -8.84 -1.89 -10.43
CA GLN A 127 -8.04 -2.46 -11.53
C GLN A 127 -7.39 -3.80 -11.13
N ALA A 128 -8.06 -4.54 -10.24
CA ALA A 128 -7.54 -5.76 -9.68
C ALA A 128 -7.67 -6.92 -10.67
N GLU A 129 -6.65 -7.77 -10.69
CA GLU A 129 -6.73 -9.08 -11.35
C GLU A 129 -7.48 -10.04 -10.44
N VAL A 130 -8.56 -10.63 -10.93
CA VAL A 130 -9.41 -11.53 -10.15
C VAL A 130 -9.62 -12.82 -10.93
N GLU A 131 -9.16 -13.95 -10.36
CA GLU A 131 -9.34 -15.26 -10.97
C GLU A 131 -9.74 -16.32 -9.94
N ASN A 132 -10.40 -17.37 -10.45
CA ASN A 132 -10.60 -18.59 -9.71
C ASN A 132 -9.60 -19.64 -10.21
N LEU A 133 -8.84 -20.25 -9.31
CA LEU A 133 -7.73 -21.14 -9.61
C LEU A 133 -7.87 -22.44 -8.81
N ASP A 134 -7.29 -23.53 -9.28
CA ASP A 134 -7.21 -24.79 -8.52
C ASP A 134 -5.96 -24.73 -7.62
N PHE A 135 -6.14 -24.46 -6.34
CA PHE A 135 -5.02 -24.37 -5.39
C PHE A 135 -4.32 -25.71 -5.10
N ALA A 136 -4.83 -26.81 -5.64
CA ALA A 136 -4.13 -28.10 -5.63
C ALA A 136 -3.15 -28.23 -6.81
N ASP A 137 -3.25 -27.39 -7.84
CA ASP A 137 -2.27 -27.36 -8.94
C ASP A 137 -1.04 -26.54 -8.55
N GLU A 138 0.14 -27.18 -8.51
CA GLU A 138 1.42 -26.53 -8.20
C GLU A 138 1.77 -25.35 -9.13
N LYS A 139 1.21 -25.32 -10.34
CA LYS A 139 1.39 -24.21 -11.30
C LYS A 139 0.80 -22.89 -10.78
N VAL A 140 -0.19 -22.96 -9.89
CA VAL A 140 -0.80 -21.76 -9.28
C VAL A 140 0.21 -21.01 -8.42
N LEU A 141 1.05 -21.73 -7.66
CA LEU A 141 2.13 -21.11 -6.88
C LEU A 141 3.11 -20.37 -7.79
N VAL A 142 3.47 -20.96 -8.93
CA VAL A 142 4.35 -20.32 -9.94
C VAL A 142 3.69 -19.07 -10.50
N LYS A 143 2.41 -19.16 -10.90
CA LYS A 143 1.64 -18.03 -11.42
C LYS A 143 1.59 -16.86 -10.43
N ILE A 144 1.34 -17.11 -9.14
CA ILE A 144 1.31 -16.08 -8.10
C ILE A 144 2.67 -15.40 -7.96
N ASN A 145 3.76 -16.17 -7.93
CA ASN A 145 5.10 -15.62 -7.84
C ASN A 145 5.50 -14.84 -9.10
N ASP A 146 5.15 -15.32 -10.27
CA ASP A 146 5.42 -14.63 -11.55
C ASP A 146 4.63 -13.32 -11.64
N TRP A 147 3.38 -13.29 -11.15
CA TRP A 147 2.63 -12.05 -11.04
C TRP A 147 3.35 -11.02 -10.17
N CYS A 148 3.79 -11.42 -8.97
CA CYS A 148 4.52 -10.53 -8.06
C CYS A 148 5.83 -10.04 -8.69
N LYS A 149 6.60 -10.94 -9.30
CA LYS A 149 7.84 -10.60 -10.02
C LYS A 149 7.60 -9.59 -11.14
N ALA A 150 6.57 -9.79 -11.94
CA ALA A 150 6.21 -8.87 -13.03
C ALA A 150 5.81 -7.49 -12.50
N LYS A 151 4.91 -7.42 -11.49
CA LYS A 151 4.43 -6.16 -10.92
C LYS A 151 5.51 -5.39 -10.15
N THR A 152 6.51 -6.08 -9.60
CA THR A 152 7.66 -5.46 -8.91
C THR A 152 8.88 -5.25 -9.81
N ARG A 153 8.74 -5.43 -11.12
CA ARG A 153 9.87 -5.35 -12.08
C ARG A 153 11.06 -6.22 -11.67
N GLY A 154 10.79 -7.42 -11.20
CA GLY A 154 11.79 -8.39 -10.77
C GLY A 154 12.41 -8.13 -9.40
N LYS A 155 11.98 -7.08 -8.65
CA LYS A 155 12.55 -6.78 -7.33
C LYS A 155 12.13 -7.81 -6.28
N ILE A 156 10.93 -8.37 -6.40
CA ILE A 156 10.44 -9.47 -5.56
C ILE A 156 10.20 -10.66 -6.48
N ALA A 157 11.15 -11.57 -6.50
CA ALA A 157 11.09 -12.75 -7.37
C ALA A 157 10.13 -13.82 -6.82
N LYS A 158 9.89 -13.83 -5.50
CA LYS A 158 9.09 -14.84 -4.83
C LYS A 158 8.39 -14.22 -3.63
N ILE A 159 7.08 -14.34 -3.57
CA ILE A 159 6.23 -13.85 -2.48
C ILE A 159 5.67 -14.99 -1.61
N LEU A 160 5.45 -16.15 -2.19
CA LEU A 160 5.00 -17.35 -1.51
C LEU A 160 5.97 -18.51 -1.73
N ASP A 161 6.28 -19.22 -0.64
CA ASP A 161 7.07 -20.45 -0.68
C ASP A 161 6.21 -21.67 -0.95
N LYS A 162 4.97 -21.66 -0.49
CA LYS A 162 4.00 -22.73 -0.63
C LYS A 162 2.58 -22.17 -0.67
N LEU A 163 1.68 -22.91 -1.29
CA LEU A 163 0.25 -22.67 -1.30
C LEU A 163 -0.43 -23.94 -0.80
N SER A 164 -1.26 -23.80 0.22
CA SER A 164 -2.01 -24.94 0.73
C SER A 164 -3.30 -25.15 -0.08
N PRO A 165 -3.63 -26.40 -0.47
CA PRO A 165 -4.92 -26.69 -1.07
C PRO A 165 -6.12 -26.40 -0.18
N LEU A 166 -5.91 -26.17 1.12
CA LEU A 166 -6.97 -25.81 2.07
C LEU A 166 -7.27 -24.31 2.10
N GLU A 167 -6.40 -23.50 1.54
CA GLU A 167 -6.64 -22.06 1.41
C GLU A 167 -7.83 -21.80 0.50
N LYS A 168 -8.56 -20.73 0.80
CA LYS A 168 -9.77 -20.33 0.05
C LYS A 168 -9.53 -19.13 -0.83
N MET A 169 -8.60 -18.29 -0.44
CA MET A 169 -8.31 -17.04 -1.12
C MET A 169 -6.87 -16.63 -0.87
N VAL A 170 -6.23 -16.10 -1.90
CA VAL A 170 -4.96 -15.37 -1.83
C VAL A 170 -5.19 -13.95 -2.27
N LEU A 171 -4.82 -13.01 -1.42
CA LEU A 171 -4.91 -11.58 -1.66
C LEU A 171 -3.51 -11.03 -1.81
N LEU A 172 -3.26 -10.37 -2.92
CA LEU A 172 -1.94 -9.81 -3.25
C LEU A 172 -2.07 -8.32 -3.52
N ASN A 173 -1.12 -7.60 -2.97
CA ASN A 173 -0.90 -6.22 -3.33
C ASN A 173 0.58 -6.00 -3.56
N SER A 174 0.90 -5.25 -4.59
CA SER A 174 2.26 -4.89 -4.96
C SER A 174 2.36 -3.40 -5.18
N VAL A 175 3.41 -2.81 -4.62
CA VAL A 175 3.79 -1.42 -4.88
C VAL A 175 5.20 -1.37 -5.40
N TYR A 176 5.38 -0.73 -6.53
CA TYR A 176 6.67 -0.34 -7.07
C TYR A 176 6.75 1.17 -7.09
N PHE A 177 7.72 1.74 -6.40
CA PHE A 177 7.98 3.16 -6.39
C PHE A 177 9.42 3.45 -6.81
N LYS A 178 9.59 4.38 -7.76
CA LYS A 178 10.88 4.91 -8.14
C LYS A 178 10.73 6.40 -8.45
N GLY A 179 11.18 7.23 -7.53
CA GLY A 179 11.24 8.68 -7.66
C GLY A 179 12.68 9.14 -7.93
N LYS A 180 12.81 10.21 -8.70
CA LYS A 180 14.03 10.99 -8.76
C LYS A 180 13.87 12.19 -7.82
N TRP A 181 14.99 12.63 -7.25
CA TRP A 181 15.02 13.92 -6.59
C TRP A 181 14.73 15.00 -7.65
N ASP A 182 13.93 15.97 -7.31
CA ASP A 182 13.66 17.13 -8.18
C ASP A 182 14.97 17.83 -8.50
N GLU A 183 15.76 18.07 -7.47
CA GLU A 183 17.14 18.47 -7.56
C GLU A 183 18.05 17.40 -6.94
N PRO A 184 18.87 16.72 -7.75
CA PRO A 184 19.70 15.62 -7.28
C PRO A 184 20.81 16.08 -6.32
N PHE A 185 21.15 15.24 -5.35
CA PHE A 185 22.37 15.40 -4.55
C PHE A 185 23.61 15.16 -5.40
N GLU A 186 24.59 16.06 -5.30
CA GLU A 186 25.86 15.91 -5.99
C GLU A 186 26.72 14.83 -5.32
N LYS A 187 27.12 13.83 -6.09
CA LYS A 187 27.87 12.66 -5.56
C LYS A 187 29.23 13.01 -4.97
N ASN A 188 29.86 14.06 -5.50
CA ASN A 188 31.15 14.57 -5.01
C ASN A 188 31.05 15.23 -3.63
N LEU A 189 29.86 15.62 -3.19
CA LEU A 189 29.60 16.17 -1.85
C LEU A 189 29.32 15.08 -0.80
N ASN A 190 29.22 13.83 -1.22
CA ASN A 190 28.97 12.73 -0.29
C ASN A 190 30.17 12.48 0.60
N THR A 191 29.93 12.36 1.92
CA THR A 191 30.96 12.10 2.94
C THR A 191 30.70 10.81 3.71
N LYS A 192 31.73 10.26 4.34
CA LYS A 192 31.61 9.13 5.26
C LYS A 192 31.37 9.65 6.65
N GLU A 193 30.20 9.36 7.24
CA GLU A 193 29.80 9.87 8.53
C GLU A 193 29.19 8.81 9.44
N PRO A 194 29.27 8.99 10.76
CA PRO A 194 28.60 8.10 11.70
C PRO A 194 27.08 8.30 11.63
N PHE A 195 26.35 7.20 11.50
CA PHE A 195 24.90 7.14 11.62
C PHE A 195 24.53 6.37 12.89
N ASN A 196 23.84 7.02 13.80
CA ASN A 196 23.40 6.41 15.04
C ASN A 196 22.07 5.70 14.83
N THR A 197 22.06 4.39 15.06
CA THR A 197 20.84 3.57 14.98
C THR A 197 19.99 3.77 16.23
N ILE A 198 18.73 3.35 16.18
CA ILE A 198 17.80 3.43 17.32
C ILE A 198 18.28 2.61 18.53
N SER A 199 19.08 1.57 18.31
CA SER A 199 19.72 0.77 19.37
C SER A 199 20.94 1.43 20.01
N GLY A 200 21.33 2.63 19.54
CA GLY A 200 22.52 3.36 19.99
C GLY A 200 23.83 2.91 19.35
N ALA A 201 23.82 1.89 18.49
CA ALA A 201 24.99 1.52 17.71
C ALA A 201 25.29 2.56 16.64
N SER A 202 26.57 2.83 16.39
CA SER A 202 27.01 3.73 15.33
C SER A 202 27.56 2.94 14.14
N LYS A 203 27.11 3.30 12.93
CA LYS A 203 27.58 2.70 11.66
C LYS A 203 28.07 3.80 10.74
N THR A 204 29.25 3.63 10.14
CA THR A 204 29.73 4.57 9.12
C THR A 204 28.95 4.34 7.82
N VAL A 205 28.29 5.38 7.36
CA VAL A 205 27.51 5.37 6.10
C VAL A 205 27.98 6.46 5.15
N THR A 206 27.57 6.39 3.90
CA THR A 206 27.76 7.49 2.95
C THR A 206 26.55 8.42 3.07
N MET A 207 26.78 9.63 3.59
CA MET A 207 25.77 10.67 3.70
C MET A 207 25.74 11.52 2.44
N MET A 208 24.53 11.86 2.00
CA MET A 208 24.29 12.82 0.92
C MET A 208 24.12 14.21 1.54
N HIS A 209 24.80 15.20 0.96
CA HIS A 209 24.74 16.59 1.42
C HIS A 209 24.21 17.50 0.34
N ARG A 210 23.36 18.44 0.76
CA ARG A 210 22.85 19.52 -0.06
C ARG A 210 22.43 20.66 0.83
N GLU A 211 22.79 21.87 0.45
CA GLU A 211 22.28 23.11 1.04
C GLU A 211 21.34 23.78 0.04
N ASP A 212 20.16 24.17 0.52
CA ASP A 212 19.17 24.86 -0.31
C ASP A 212 18.16 25.64 0.53
N ASN A 213 17.49 26.60 -0.10
CA ASN A 213 16.37 27.31 0.50
C ASN A 213 15.09 26.48 0.37
N MET A 214 14.72 25.81 1.43
CA MET A 214 13.52 24.98 1.46
C MET A 214 12.36 25.69 2.15
N PRO A 215 11.13 25.64 1.57
CA PRO A 215 9.94 26.07 2.29
C PRO A 215 9.80 25.28 3.60
N TYR A 216 9.62 26.00 4.69
CA TYR A 216 9.50 25.39 6.02
C TYR A 216 8.18 25.80 6.68
N LEU A 217 7.42 24.84 7.14
CA LEU A 217 6.24 25.04 7.97
C LEU A 217 6.54 24.58 9.39
N LYS A 218 6.55 25.49 10.35
CA LYS A 218 6.66 25.15 11.76
C LYS A 218 5.32 24.60 12.24
N GLY A 219 5.29 23.34 12.63
CA GLY A 219 4.13 22.75 13.32
C GLY A 219 3.87 23.42 14.67
N LYS A 220 2.61 23.35 15.11
CA LYS A 220 2.19 23.77 16.45
C LYS A 220 2.56 22.70 17.48
#